data_800247ec69d893b5ea5cead0ef99cde6
#
_entry.id   800247ec69d893b5ea5cead0ef99cde6
#
_cell.length_a   1.000
_cell.length_b   1.000
_cell.length_c   1.000
_cell.angle_alpha   90.00
_cell.angle_beta   90.00
_cell.angle_gamma   90.00
#
_symmetry.space_group_name_H-M   'P 1'
#
loop_
_entity.id
_entity.type
_entity.pdbx_description
1 polymer ?
#
loop_
_entity_poly.entity_id
_entity_poly.type
_entity_poly.pdbx_seq_one_letter_code
_entity_poly.pdbx_strand_id
1 'polypeptide(L)'
;AISGSVFGGYFTAGVLDVMEAAGLLRPMDASGSGSASGHRPRPRIHRLAVTLVMMAALAGGAVYYYTQVFEPVPDGPKCKIEGKVAQAYEYMPTGFGDEVVTVRAELVGQVTYVPEADYSGVPLKVILERAGADPSATSVRVIASDGYEAIFSVRDIKENADVILCQDQETLRVVAPGFEGAFWVRMVSRIRVE
;
A
#
# COMPACT_ATOMS: atom_id res chain seq x y z
N ALA A 1 3.78 17.22 -20.07
CA ALA A 1 2.66 17.39 -21.01
C ALA A 1 2.65 16.24 -22.01
N ILE A 2 1.91 15.18 -21.74
CA ILE A 2 1.54 14.19 -22.76
C ILE A 2 0.12 13.72 -22.37
N SER A 3 -0.81 14.29 -23.06
CA SER A 3 -1.85 13.69 -23.90
C SER A 3 -2.73 12.61 -23.25
N GLY A 4 -3.72 13.04 -22.48
CA GLY A 4 -4.87 12.23 -22.07
C GLY A 4 -6.07 12.41 -23.00
N SER A 5 -6.03 11.95 -24.24
CA SER A 5 -7.14 12.17 -25.17
C SER A 5 -7.46 11.03 -26.13
N VAL A 6 -7.05 9.80 -25.88
CA VAL A 6 -7.31 8.69 -26.83
C VAL A 6 -8.32 7.67 -26.29
N PHE A 7 -8.67 7.67 -25.02
CA PHE A 7 -9.55 6.63 -24.44
C PHE A 7 -11.05 6.93 -24.44
N GLY A 8 -11.45 8.19 -24.72
CA GLY A 8 -12.88 8.56 -24.75
C GLY A 8 -13.64 8.13 -26.00
N GLY A 9 -12.95 7.86 -27.11
CA GLY A 9 -13.59 7.59 -28.40
C GLY A 9 -14.12 6.16 -28.57
N TYR A 10 -13.50 5.19 -27.91
CA TYR A 10 -13.91 3.77 -28.07
C TYR A 10 -15.11 3.38 -27.21
N PHE A 11 -15.34 4.10 -26.12
CA PHE A 11 -16.47 3.79 -25.22
C PHE A 11 -17.81 4.28 -25.77
N THR A 12 -17.80 5.42 -26.46
CA THR A 12 -19.01 5.97 -27.07
C THR A 12 -19.43 5.21 -28.32
N ALA A 13 -18.51 4.71 -29.13
CA ALA A 13 -18.82 3.92 -30.31
C ALA A 13 -19.46 2.56 -29.95
N GLY A 14 -18.93 1.88 -28.92
CA GLY A 14 -19.48 0.60 -28.46
C GLY A 14 -20.87 0.69 -27.84
N VAL A 15 -21.19 1.78 -27.15
CA VAL A 15 -22.51 2.00 -26.55
C VAL A 15 -23.56 2.32 -27.63
N LEU A 16 -23.19 3.08 -28.66
CA LEU A 16 -24.07 3.39 -29.78
C LEU A 16 -24.39 2.15 -30.62
N ASP A 17 -23.40 1.29 -30.88
CA ASP A 17 -23.57 0.03 -31.62
C ASP A 17 -24.50 -0.95 -30.87
N VAL A 18 -24.37 -1.02 -29.55
CA VAL A 18 -25.27 -1.84 -28.71
C VAL A 18 -26.69 -1.29 -28.67
N MET A 19 -26.83 0.03 -28.68
CA MET A 19 -28.17 0.68 -28.72
C MET A 19 -28.85 0.50 -30.10
N GLU A 20 -28.09 0.49 -31.18
CA GLU A 20 -28.59 0.22 -32.53
C GLU A 20 -28.97 -1.27 -32.69
N ALA A 21 -28.13 -2.19 -32.20
CA ALA A 21 -28.43 -3.62 -32.20
C ALA A 21 -29.63 -3.99 -31.29
N ALA A 22 -29.90 -3.20 -30.25
CA ALA A 22 -31.06 -3.35 -29.38
C ALA A 22 -32.34 -2.73 -29.95
N GLY A 23 -32.29 -2.11 -31.13
CA GLY A 23 -33.45 -1.47 -31.78
C GLY A 23 -33.99 -0.25 -31.04
N LEU A 24 -33.15 0.40 -30.20
CA LEU A 24 -33.52 1.55 -29.38
C LEU A 24 -33.39 2.90 -30.15
N LEU A 25 -32.61 2.91 -31.25
CA LEU A 25 -32.49 4.07 -32.14
C LEU A 25 -33.27 3.78 -33.43
N ARG A 26 -34.43 4.40 -33.58
CA ARG A 26 -35.18 4.43 -34.85
C ARG A 26 -34.70 5.63 -35.64
N PRO A 27 -34.39 5.48 -36.96
CA PRO A 27 -34.26 6.62 -37.84
C PRO A 27 -35.60 7.34 -37.92
N MET A 28 -35.58 8.66 -37.78
CA MET A 28 -36.75 9.51 -37.97
C MET A 28 -37.05 9.59 -39.47
N ASP A 29 -37.88 8.70 -39.97
CA ASP A 29 -38.50 8.86 -41.26
C ASP A 29 -39.79 9.68 -41.10
N ALA A 30 -39.77 10.86 -41.68
CA ALA A 30 -40.94 11.72 -41.82
C ALA A 30 -41.79 11.21 -42.96
N SER A 31 -42.98 10.78 -42.67
CA SER A 31 -44.24 11.02 -43.36
C SER A 31 -45.16 9.78 -43.32
N GLY A 32 -46.43 10.02 -43.02
CA GLY A 32 -47.52 9.04 -43.27
C GLY A 32 -48.56 9.00 -42.17
N SER A 33 -49.61 9.80 -42.35
CA SER A 33 -50.87 9.79 -41.63
C SER A 33 -51.52 8.40 -41.56
N GLY A 34 -52.02 8.01 -40.39
CA GLY A 34 -52.82 6.80 -40.25
C GLY A 34 -53.23 6.53 -38.82
N SER A 35 -54.43 7.01 -38.46
CA SER A 35 -55.15 6.73 -37.24
C SER A 35 -55.39 5.23 -37.05
N ALA A 36 -54.97 4.67 -35.92
CA ALA A 36 -55.62 3.53 -35.22
C ALA A 36 -55.08 3.40 -33.82
N SER A 37 -55.89 3.73 -32.83
CA SER A 37 -55.63 3.50 -31.39
C SER A 37 -55.66 2.00 -31.06
N GLY A 38 -54.53 1.36 -31.11
CA GLY A 38 -54.33 0.04 -30.63
C GLY A 38 -53.33 0.10 -29.45
N HIS A 39 -53.85 0.16 -28.25
CA HIS A 39 -53.02 0.07 -27.03
C HIS A 39 -52.43 -1.34 -26.94
N ARG A 40 -51.29 -1.59 -27.59
CA ARG A 40 -50.53 -2.85 -27.44
C ARG A 40 -49.77 -2.78 -26.13
N PRO A 41 -50.01 -3.72 -25.22
CA PRO A 41 -49.22 -3.78 -23.99
C PRO A 41 -47.75 -3.98 -24.39
N ARG A 42 -46.90 -3.00 -24.05
CA ARG A 42 -45.43 -3.12 -24.24
C ARG A 42 -44.93 -4.32 -23.45
N PRO A 43 -44.27 -5.28 -24.11
CA PRO A 43 -43.88 -6.52 -23.44
C PRO A 43 -42.95 -6.23 -22.28
N ARG A 44 -43.23 -6.82 -21.12
CA ARG A 44 -42.40 -6.75 -19.88
C ARG A 44 -40.94 -7.15 -20.12
N ILE A 45 -40.65 -7.81 -21.23
CA ILE A 45 -39.33 -8.29 -21.68
C ILE A 45 -38.35 -7.12 -21.85
N HIS A 46 -38.75 -5.93 -22.33
CA HIS A 46 -37.84 -4.80 -22.46
C HIS A 46 -37.37 -4.23 -21.13
N ARG A 47 -38.18 -4.30 -20.08
CA ARG A 47 -37.78 -3.85 -18.75
C ARG A 47 -36.75 -4.80 -18.14
N LEU A 48 -36.91 -6.10 -18.29
CA LEU A 48 -35.95 -7.13 -17.85
C LEU A 48 -34.63 -7.02 -18.62
N ALA A 49 -34.67 -6.82 -19.93
CA ALA A 49 -33.47 -6.64 -20.75
C ALA A 49 -32.66 -5.39 -20.34
N VAL A 50 -33.33 -4.26 -20.14
CA VAL A 50 -32.66 -3.02 -19.65
C VAL A 50 -32.03 -3.21 -18.28
N THR A 51 -32.74 -3.89 -17.37
CA THR A 51 -32.20 -4.16 -16.03
C THR A 51 -30.96 -5.06 -16.09
N LEU A 52 -30.97 -6.10 -16.92
CA LEU A 52 -29.82 -6.99 -17.13
C LEU A 52 -28.61 -6.27 -17.73
N VAL A 53 -28.82 -5.40 -18.70
CA VAL A 53 -27.76 -4.60 -19.31
C VAL A 53 -27.16 -3.62 -18.27
N MET A 54 -27.99 -2.97 -17.47
CA MET A 54 -27.51 -2.09 -16.40
C MET A 54 -26.71 -2.85 -15.33
N MET A 55 -27.19 -4.02 -14.93
CA MET A 55 -26.46 -4.89 -13.98
C MET A 55 -25.11 -5.34 -14.55
N ALA A 56 -25.06 -5.72 -15.81
CA ALA A 56 -23.82 -6.12 -16.47
C ALA A 56 -22.85 -4.92 -16.61
N ALA A 57 -23.33 -3.73 -16.89
CA ALA A 57 -22.51 -2.53 -16.96
C ALA A 57 -21.93 -2.14 -15.58
N LEU A 58 -22.73 -2.25 -14.51
CA LEU A 58 -22.28 -2.00 -13.14
C LEU A 58 -21.24 -3.04 -12.69
N ALA A 59 -21.48 -4.33 -12.96
CA ALA A 59 -20.55 -5.39 -12.65
C ALA A 59 -19.23 -5.24 -13.44
N GLY A 60 -19.32 -4.94 -14.74
CA GLY A 60 -18.15 -4.67 -15.59
C GLY A 60 -17.37 -3.44 -15.14
N GLY A 61 -18.06 -2.38 -14.75
CA GLY A 61 -17.45 -1.17 -14.19
C GLY A 61 -16.74 -1.43 -12.85
N ALA A 62 -17.34 -2.23 -11.99
CA ALA A 62 -16.73 -2.62 -10.73
C ALA A 62 -15.47 -3.47 -10.96
N VAL A 63 -15.53 -4.47 -11.83
CA VAL A 63 -14.36 -5.30 -12.18
C VAL A 63 -13.26 -4.44 -12.81
N TYR A 64 -13.60 -3.55 -13.74
CA TYR A 64 -12.65 -2.63 -14.35
C TYR A 64 -11.97 -1.74 -13.28
N TYR A 65 -12.76 -1.19 -12.34
CA TYR A 65 -12.24 -0.37 -11.25
C TYR A 65 -11.25 -1.15 -10.38
N TYR A 66 -11.62 -2.36 -9.97
CA TYR A 66 -10.75 -3.20 -9.15
C TYR A 66 -9.48 -3.67 -9.86
N THR A 67 -9.52 -3.87 -11.17
CA THR A 67 -8.36 -4.40 -11.92
C THR A 67 -7.45 -3.31 -12.49
N GLN A 68 -7.97 -2.10 -12.74
CA GLN A 68 -7.23 -1.06 -13.44
C GLN A 68 -7.00 0.20 -12.60
N VAL A 69 -7.90 0.49 -11.65
CA VAL A 69 -7.85 1.73 -10.84
C VAL A 69 -7.45 1.44 -9.40
N PHE A 70 -7.85 0.28 -8.88
CA PHE A 70 -7.43 -0.12 -7.54
C PHE A 70 -5.99 -0.63 -7.58
N GLU A 71 -5.04 0.29 -7.39
CA GLU A 71 -3.68 -0.09 -7.04
C GLU A 71 -3.69 -0.53 -5.57
N PRO A 72 -3.36 -1.80 -5.26
CA PRO A 72 -3.15 -2.18 -3.88
C PRO A 72 -2.07 -1.24 -3.31
N VAL A 73 -2.35 -0.65 -2.14
CA VAL A 73 -1.35 0.15 -1.42
C VAL A 73 -0.09 -0.70 -1.37
N PRO A 74 1.03 -0.24 -1.95
CA PRO A 74 2.25 -1.04 -1.94
C PRO A 74 2.56 -1.38 -0.50
N ASP A 75 2.77 -2.65 -0.23
CA ASP A 75 3.27 -3.10 1.06
C ASP A 75 4.50 -2.25 1.36
N GLY A 76 4.47 -1.48 2.45
CA GLY A 76 5.57 -0.62 2.84
C GLY A 76 6.89 -1.41 2.98
N PRO A 77 8.00 -0.74 3.24
CA PRO A 77 9.29 -1.42 3.39
C PRO A 77 9.20 -2.47 4.48
N LYS A 78 9.83 -3.62 4.22
CA LYS A 78 9.79 -4.80 5.09
C LYS A 78 11.17 -5.16 5.57
N CYS A 79 11.29 -5.68 6.81
CA CYS A 79 12.50 -6.36 7.24
C CYS A 79 12.18 -7.65 7.99
N LYS A 80 13.05 -8.64 7.86
CA LYS A 80 12.88 -9.93 8.50
C LYS A 80 13.46 -9.93 9.92
N ILE A 81 12.65 -10.33 10.89
CA ILE A 81 13.08 -10.56 12.26
C ILE A 81 13.32 -12.05 12.45
N GLU A 82 14.54 -12.43 12.83
CA GLU A 82 14.95 -13.84 12.95
C GLU A 82 16.01 -14.05 14.04
N GLY A 83 16.40 -15.31 14.24
CA GLY A 83 17.43 -15.71 15.21
C GLY A 83 16.83 -16.29 16.48
N LYS A 84 17.37 -15.95 17.64
CA LYS A 84 16.88 -16.39 18.96
C LYS A 84 15.59 -15.66 19.35
N VAL A 85 14.50 -15.99 18.65
CA VAL A 85 13.16 -15.45 18.87
C VAL A 85 12.14 -16.58 18.91
N ALA A 86 11.09 -16.43 19.70
CA ALA A 86 10.01 -17.41 19.76
C ALA A 86 9.24 -17.48 18.44
N GLN A 87 9.09 -16.33 17.76
CA GLN A 87 8.38 -16.24 16.49
C GLN A 87 9.14 -15.30 15.54
N ALA A 88 9.77 -15.88 14.51
CA ALA A 88 10.30 -15.10 13.40
C ALA A 88 9.13 -14.53 12.57
N TYR A 89 9.22 -13.26 12.20
CA TYR A 89 8.20 -12.60 11.39
C TYR A 89 8.78 -11.52 10.47
N GLU A 90 7.97 -11.06 9.54
CA GLU A 90 8.28 -9.93 8.67
C GLU A 90 7.71 -8.65 9.26
N TYR A 91 8.59 -7.75 9.67
CA TYR A 91 8.20 -6.44 10.18
C TYR A 91 7.71 -5.55 9.05
N MET A 92 6.58 -4.89 9.28
CA MET A 92 6.02 -3.83 8.43
C MET A 92 5.56 -2.67 9.34
N PRO A 93 5.90 -1.41 9.02
CA PRO A 93 5.50 -0.26 9.84
C PRO A 93 4.00 -0.16 10.09
N THR A 94 3.19 -0.53 9.08
CA THR A 94 1.73 -0.49 9.15
C THR A 94 1.12 -1.39 10.23
N GLY A 95 1.84 -2.42 10.68
CA GLY A 95 1.40 -3.34 11.73
C GLY A 95 1.60 -2.84 13.16
N PHE A 96 2.15 -1.62 13.35
CA PHE A 96 2.57 -1.08 14.66
C PHE A 96 2.02 0.33 14.93
N GLY A 97 0.89 0.70 14.34
CA GLY A 97 0.37 2.07 14.36
C GLY A 97 0.32 2.74 15.74
N ASP A 98 -0.09 2.03 16.78
CA ASP A 98 -0.21 2.55 18.15
C ASP A 98 1.12 2.55 18.92
N GLU A 99 2.17 1.89 18.39
CA GLU A 99 3.48 1.73 19.02
C GLU A 99 4.53 2.65 18.39
N VAL A 100 4.13 3.49 17.44
CA VAL A 100 5.01 4.47 16.81
C VAL A 100 5.29 5.60 17.77
N VAL A 101 6.57 5.90 17.97
CA VAL A 101 7.02 7.04 18.77
C VAL A 101 7.77 8.04 17.88
N THR A 102 7.80 9.29 18.31
CA THR A 102 8.61 10.33 17.66
C THR A 102 9.77 10.68 18.57
N VAL A 103 10.98 10.55 18.04
CA VAL A 103 12.24 10.83 18.73
C VAL A 103 12.94 11.96 18.01
N ARG A 104 13.36 12.96 18.76
CA ARG A 104 14.19 14.04 18.25
C ARG A 104 15.66 13.68 18.40
N ALA A 105 16.37 13.63 17.29
CA ALA A 105 17.74 13.15 17.28
C ALA A 105 18.60 13.89 16.27
N GLU A 106 19.89 14.02 16.61
CA GLU A 106 20.95 14.46 15.70
C GLU A 106 22.01 13.36 15.58
N LEU A 107 22.71 13.33 14.48
CA LEU A 107 23.86 12.48 14.32
C LEU A 107 25.12 13.32 14.28
N VAL A 108 25.95 13.21 15.32
CA VAL A 108 27.26 13.82 15.38
C VAL A 108 28.29 12.70 15.25
N GLY A 109 28.69 12.40 14.02
CA GLY A 109 29.76 11.42 13.73
C GLY A 109 31.08 12.12 13.43
N GLN A 110 32.17 11.34 13.37
CA GLN A 110 33.50 11.88 13.05
C GLN A 110 33.57 12.44 11.62
N VAL A 111 32.80 11.90 10.71
CA VAL A 111 32.81 12.25 9.27
C VAL A 111 31.45 12.74 8.78
N THR A 112 30.38 12.37 9.46
CA THR A 112 29.01 12.68 9.04
C THR A 112 28.29 13.45 10.14
N TYR A 113 27.71 14.58 9.77
CA TYR A 113 26.79 15.35 10.61
C TYR A 113 25.40 15.35 9.96
N VAL A 114 24.40 14.96 10.73
CA VAL A 114 22.98 15.12 10.37
C VAL A 114 22.35 16.03 11.41
N PRO A 115 21.81 17.19 11.01
CA PRO A 115 21.22 18.13 11.95
C PRO A 115 20.04 17.48 12.68
N GLU A 116 19.72 18.04 13.85
CA GLU A 116 18.60 17.58 14.67
C GLU A 116 17.29 17.60 13.88
N ALA A 117 16.58 16.48 13.90
CA ALA A 117 15.30 16.30 13.26
C ALA A 117 14.41 15.35 14.06
N ASP A 118 13.11 15.40 13.79
CA ASP A 118 12.13 14.50 14.39
C ASP A 118 12.01 13.24 13.51
N TYR A 119 12.20 12.08 14.12
CA TYR A 119 12.09 10.77 13.50
C TYR A 119 10.95 10.00 14.13
N SER A 120 10.02 9.49 13.32
CA SER A 120 8.91 8.66 13.80
C SER A 120 9.12 7.21 13.39
N GLY A 121 9.04 6.30 14.36
CA GLY A 121 9.28 4.89 14.11
C GLY A 121 8.92 4.03 15.32
N VAL A 122 9.09 2.72 15.18
CA VAL A 122 8.80 1.74 16.23
C VAL A 122 10.08 1.45 17.02
N PRO A 123 10.05 1.53 18.37
CA PRO A 123 11.21 1.14 19.19
C PRO A 123 11.66 -0.28 18.90
N LEU A 124 12.96 -0.50 18.73
CA LEU A 124 13.50 -1.85 18.54
C LEU A 124 13.14 -2.78 19.72
N LYS A 125 13.03 -2.23 20.92
CA LYS A 125 12.57 -2.96 22.10
C LYS A 125 11.19 -3.61 21.85
N VAL A 126 10.23 -2.86 21.34
CA VAL A 126 8.87 -3.33 21.05
C VAL A 126 8.88 -4.41 19.95
N ILE A 127 9.71 -4.23 18.93
CA ILE A 127 9.87 -5.21 17.85
C ILE A 127 10.42 -6.54 18.41
N LEU A 128 11.42 -6.48 19.30
CA LEU A 128 12.01 -7.66 19.93
C LEU A 128 11.04 -8.34 20.91
N GLU A 129 10.28 -7.56 21.66
CA GLU A 129 9.24 -8.08 22.57
C GLU A 129 8.14 -8.83 21.79
N ARG A 130 7.69 -8.27 20.68
CA ARG A 130 6.71 -8.93 19.78
C ARG A 130 7.25 -10.22 19.17
N ALA A 131 8.54 -10.26 18.82
CA ALA A 131 9.22 -11.47 18.36
C ALA A 131 9.38 -12.54 19.44
N GLY A 132 9.22 -12.15 20.71
CA GLY A 132 9.55 -13.02 21.85
C GLY A 132 11.04 -13.34 21.90
N ALA A 133 11.89 -12.31 21.90
CA ALA A 133 13.34 -12.49 21.97
C ALA A 133 13.74 -13.31 23.19
N ASP A 134 14.58 -14.33 22.98
CA ASP A 134 15.04 -15.22 24.02
C ASP A 134 15.79 -14.42 25.12
N PRO A 135 15.48 -14.67 26.41
CA PRO A 135 16.19 -14.01 27.52
C PRO A 135 17.71 -14.23 27.52
N SER A 136 18.17 -15.31 26.91
CA SER A 136 19.60 -15.64 26.78
C SER A 136 20.28 -14.91 25.61
N ALA A 137 19.53 -14.19 24.77
CA ALA A 137 20.11 -13.41 23.69
C ALA A 137 20.94 -12.24 24.24
N THR A 138 22.11 -12.04 23.70
CA THR A 138 23.08 -11.01 24.14
C THR A 138 23.24 -9.89 23.15
N SER A 139 22.99 -10.15 21.86
CA SER A 139 23.18 -9.18 20.80
C SER A 139 22.06 -9.19 19.77
N VAL A 140 21.87 -8.06 19.12
CA VAL A 140 20.98 -7.86 18.00
C VAL A 140 21.78 -7.31 16.83
N ARG A 141 21.83 -8.06 15.77
CA ARG A 141 22.52 -7.69 14.53
C ARG A 141 21.50 -7.08 13.55
N VAL A 142 21.69 -5.83 13.21
CA VAL A 142 20.92 -5.12 12.20
C VAL A 142 21.68 -5.18 10.89
N ILE A 143 21.07 -5.71 9.85
CA ILE A 143 21.69 -5.99 8.56
C ILE A 143 20.96 -5.16 7.48
N ALA A 144 21.72 -4.37 6.76
CA ALA A 144 21.23 -3.60 5.60
C ALA A 144 21.23 -4.46 4.33
N SER A 145 20.51 -3.99 3.31
CA SER A 145 20.43 -4.69 2.02
C SER A 145 21.75 -4.68 1.23
N ASP A 146 22.65 -3.73 1.52
CA ASP A 146 24.00 -3.63 0.94
C ASP A 146 25.03 -4.50 1.67
N GLY A 147 24.62 -5.22 2.72
CA GLY A 147 25.49 -6.08 3.52
C GLY A 147 26.15 -5.37 4.70
N TYR A 148 25.89 -4.08 4.92
CA TYR A 148 26.36 -3.41 6.14
C TYR A 148 25.71 -3.98 7.38
N GLU A 149 26.46 -4.11 8.47
CA GLU A 149 25.97 -4.67 9.72
C GLU A 149 26.34 -3.78 10.92
N ALA A 150 25.39 -3.61 11.84
CA ALA A 150 25.62 -3.03 13.15
C ALA A 150 25.13 -3.99 14.24
N ILE A 151 25.90 -4.12 15.32
CA ILE A 151 25.61 -5.03 16.41
C ILE A 151 25.31 -4.21 17.65
N PHE A 152 24.08 -4.33 18.13
CA PHE A 152 23.63 -3.73 19.40
C PHE A 152 23.66 -4.79 20.51
N SER A 153 23.96 -4.37 21.74
CA SER A 153 23.67 -5.18 22.90
C SER A 153 22.15 -5.23 23.14
N VAL A 154 21.60 -6.41 23.43
CA VAL A 154 20.18 -6.54 23.85
C VAL A 154 19.87 -5.66 25.05
N ARG A 155 20.84 -5.50 25.94
CA ARG A 155 20.72 -4.63 27.12
C ARG A 155 20.52 -3.17 26.69
N ASP A 156 21.34 -2.66 25.79
CA ASP A 156 21.27 -1.27 25.35
C ASP A 156 19.92 -0.95 24.69
N ILE A 157 19.38 -1.90 23.89
CA ILE A 157 18.06 -1.74 23.28
C ILE A 157 16.95 -1.76 24.34
N LYS A 158 17.07 -2.59 25.39
CA LYS A 158 16.08 -2.65 26.47
C LYS A 158 16.09 -1.39 27.35
N GLU A 159 17.26 -0.83 27.58
CA GLU A 159 17.46 0.35 28.41
C GLU A 159 17.19 1.66 27.66
N ASN A 160 17.35 1.68 26.32
CA ASN A 160 17.15 2.85 25.47
C ASN A 160 15.97 2.64 24.52
N ALA A 161 14.81 3.17 24.90
CA ALA A 161 13.59 3.12 24.07
C ALA A 161 13.64 4.05 22.84
N ASP A 162 14.64 4.93 22.75
CA ASP A 162 14.78 5.90 21.65
C ASP A 162 15.50 5.31 20.43
N VAL A 163 15.97 4.05 20.53
CA VAL A 163 16.47 3.30 19.37
C VAL A 163 15.27 2.81 18.59
N ILE A 164 14.98 3.46 17.46
CA ILE A 164 13.77 3.22 16.67
C ILE A 164 14.08 2.71 15.26
N LEU A 165 13.16 1.92 14.72
CA LEU A 165 13.13 1.55 13.30
C LEU A 165 12.09 2.41 12.61
N CYS A 166 12.52 3.34 11.77
CA CYS A 166 11.65 4.27 11.05
C CYS A 166 11.63 3.95 9.55
N GLN A 167 10.56 4.36 8.90
CA GLN A 167 10.48 4.35 7.44
C GLN A 167 11.18 5.59 6.87
N ASP A 168 12.11 5.37 5.96
CA ASP A 168 12.81 6.41 5.19
C ASP A 168 12.50 6.19 3.71
N GLN A 169 11.48 6.89 3.20
CA GLN A 169 10.92 6.68 1.86
C GLN A 169 10.45 5.23 1.65
N GLU A 170 11.10 4.50 0.76
CA GLU A 170 10.78 3.10 0.42
C GLU A 170 11.64 2.10 1.21
N THR A 171 12.43 2.55 2.18
CA THR A 171 13.34 1.73 2.96
C THR A 171 13.11 1.88 4.46
N LEU A 172 13.74 1.01 5.24
CA LEU A 172 13.77 1.10 6.69
C LEU A 172 15.13 1.61 7.15
N ARG A 173 15.12 2.40 8.23
CA ARG A 173 16.32 2.98 8.83
C ARG A 173 16.26 2.84 10.34
N VAL A 174 17.39 2.44 10.94
CA VAL A 174 17.57 2.54 12.38
C VAL A 174 18.07 3.95 12.72
N VAL A 175 17.39 4.60 13.66
CA VAL A 175 17.82 5.83 14.30
C VAL A 175 18.15 5.49 15.75
N ALA A 176 19.40 5.73 16.15
CA ALA A 176 19.93 5.34 17.44
C ALA A 176 20.58 6.54 18.13
N PRO A 177 19.78 7.40 18.81
CA PRO A 177 20.30 8.55 19.53
C PRO A 177 21.29 8.10 20.64
N GLY A 178 22.38 8.86 20.77
CA GLY A 178 23.44 8.53 21.74
C GLY A 178 24.43 7.45 21.29
N PHE A 179 24.22 6.84 20.14
CA PHE A 179 25.17 5.93 19.51
C PHE A 179 25.95 6.62 18.39
N GLU A 180 27.11 6.10 18.06
CA GLU A 180 27.92 6.57 16.93
C GLU A 180 27.18 6.37 15.59
N GLY A 181 27.59 7.11 14.57
CA GLY A 181 26.99 7.07 13.23
C GLY A 181 26.95 5.69 12.58
N ALA A 182 27.85 4.80 12.97
CA ALA A 182 27.87 3.40 12.53
C ALA A 182 26.61 2.61 12.94
N PHE A 183 25.90 3.05 13.97
CA PHE A 183 24.66 2.42 14.43
C PHE A 183 23.39 2.95 13.71
N TRP A 184 23.52 4.02 12.93
CA TRP A 184 22.41 4.58 12.15
C TRP A 184 22.28 3.86 10.80
N VAL A 185 21.85 2.60 10.87
CA VAL A 185 21.80 1.71 9.70
C VAL A 185 20.68 2.13 8.76
N ARG A 186 21.01 2.32 7.49
CA ARG A 186 20.04 2.60 6.40
C ARG A 186 19.71 1.33 5.64
N MET A 187 18.60 1.33 4.91
CA MET A 187 18.16 0.20 4.07
C MET A 187 18.12 -1.13 4.82
N VAL A 188 17.58 -1.11 6.04
CA VAL A 188 17.50 -2.32 6.88
C VAL A 188 16.64 -3.37 6.20
N SER A 189 17.22 -4.55 6.02
CA SER A 189 16.56 -5.71 5.41
C SER A 189 16.31 -6.86 6.40
N ARG A 190 17.13 -6.93 7.46
CA ARG A 190 17.06 -8.01 8.42
C ARG A 190 17.53 -7.58 9.81
N ILE A 191 16.88 -8.12 10.83
CA ILE A 191 17.28 -7.99 12.24
C ILE A 191 17.39 -9.40 12.80
N ARG A 192 18.59 -9.77 13.25
CA ARG A 192 18.89 -11.09 13.81
C ARG A 192 19.22 -10.98 15.29
N VAL A 193 18.51 -11.74 16.11
CA VAL A 193 18.74 -11.86 17.55
C VAL A 193 19.70 -13.03 17.82
N GLU A 194 20.79 -12.77 18.56
CA GLU A 194 21.88 -13.75 18.82
C GLU A 194 22.15 -13.97 20.30
#